data_f2a6df0423d5e9fa608e4cecee76c73d
#
_entry.id   f2a6df0423d5e9fa608e4cecee76c73d
#
_cell.length_a   1.000
_cell.length_b   1.000
_cell.length_c   1.000
_cell.angle_alpha   90.00
_cell.angle_beta   90.00
_cell.angle_gamma   90.00
#
_symmetry.space_group_name_H-M   'P 1'
#
loop_
_entity.id
_entity.type
_entity.pdbx_description
1 polymer ?
#
loop_
_entity_poly.entity_id
_entity_poly.type
_entity_poly.pdbx_seq_one_letter_code
_entity_poly.pdbx_strand_id
1 'polypeptide(L)'
;MSGAAALSSASALLWVPQAWLVAQFLAALAEGGQPFLSPLTTASLFIGLGLFRHLGEALAGRKAFGIAQQIVARERAHLVARESLVSPMEPDPQTSAALATLLSGKLDALLPYVTRYRLAAARVAIVPLVILGVVATLSWVAALILLVAGPLIPLFMALIGLAARDASEKHMAETGTLNSVLLEWLNAAADIRLLNAEARTVERFRMAADSLRARTMEVLRIAFLSSTVLELFAAIGIAMVAVYVGFSLLGTFGFGAYATPLSVSEGIFILLLVPDFFQPLRDLAAAWHDKAAALAVAGELAEREARSSQAILGRGGRPATACADWPTIATTGLRVLVGGREIAFPDFRIEPGEKVAITGPSGVGKTTLIALLAGLARPANGRIEIAGRLLDDDCADDWRSIIGHIGQHPHLLNASLQANIALSDGRADPSRLQASLQAAAIDGLAEILPQGIGTRLGENGSGVSGGEARRLMMARAIYSGARVILADEPTADLDADTAERVITALDQAARGGATLVIATHDPRLVARLDRTIDLGGSQ
;
A
#
# COMPACT_ATOMS: atom_id res chain seq x y z
N MET A 1 -19.02 -8.86 6.69
CA MET A 1 -19.30 -7.64 7.48
C MET A 1 -20.67 -7.65 8.17
N SER A 2 -21.76 -8.01 7.51
CA SER A 2 -23.12 -8.00 8.11
C SER A 2 -23.23 -8.78 9.43
N GLY A 3 -22.64 -9.96 9.52
CA GLY A 3 -22.65 -10.77 10.74
C GLY A 3 -21.86 -10.17 11.92
N ALA A 4 -20.75 -9.48 11.67
CA ALA A 4 -20.00 -8.78 12.72
C ALA A 4 -20.76 -7.55 13.24
N ALA A 5 -21.38 -6.79 12.33
CA ALA A 5 -22.20 -5.64 12.65
C ALA A 5 -23.46 -6.03 13.45
N ALA A 6 -24.17 -7.08 13.02
CA ALA A 6 -25.34 -7.59 13.72
C ALA A 6 -25.00 -8.07 15.14
N LEU A 7 -23.90 -8.83 15.28
CA LEU A 7 -23.42 -9.31 16.59
C LEU A 7 -23.04 -8.15 17.51
N SER A 8 -22.36 -7.13 16.99
CA SER A 8 -21.98 -5.93 17.74
C SER A 8 -23.20 -5.14 18.22
N SER A 9 -24.21 -4.95 17.36
CA SER A 9 -25.44 -4.24 17.73
C SER A 9 -26.29 -5.05 18.73
N ALA A 10 -26.41 -6.36 18.54
CA ALA A 10 -27.11 -7.24 19.46
C ALA A 10 -26.44 -7.26 20.84
N SER A 11 -25.10 -7.31 20.88
CA SER A 11 -24.35 -7.26 22.13
C SER A 11 -24.57 -5.92 22.88
N ALA A 12 -24.60 -4.79 22.16
CA ALA A 12 -24.87 -3.49 22.76
C ALA A 12 -26.29 -3.43 23.38
N LEU A 13 -27.29 -4.04 22.73
CA LEU A 13 -28.67 -4.07 23.21
C LEU A 13 -28.87 -4.92 24.49
N LEU A 14 -27.93 -5.81 24.85
CA LEU A 14 -27.97 -6.52 26.12
C LEU A 14 -27.87 -5.59 27.34
N TRP A 15 -27.46 -4.33 27.14
CA TRP A 15 -27.55 -3.31 28.18
C TRP A 15 -28.99 -3.01 28.62
N VAL A 16 -29.97 -3.09 27.75
CA VAL A 16 -31.36 -2.80 28.08
C VAL A 16 -31.88 -3.71 29.21
N PRO A 17 -31.82 -5.05 29.12
CA PRO A 17 -32.20 -5.90 30.23
C PRO A 17 -31.30 -5.76 31.47
N GLN A 18 -30.02 -5.45 31.32
CA GLN A 18 -29.14 -5.16 32.46
C GLN A 18 -29.60 -3.90 33.22
N ALA A 19 -29.87 -2.80 32.49
CA ALA A 19 -30.35 -1.56 33.07
C ALA A 19 -31.71 -1.75 33.76
N TRP A 20 -32.59 -2.56 33.19
CA TRP A 20 -33.90 -2.90 33.79
C TRP A 20 -33.71 -3.64 35.13
N LEU A 21 -32.85 -4.67 35.20
CA LEU A 21 -32.55 -5.38 36.45
C LEU A 21 -32.04 -4.45 37.54
N VAL A 22 -31.13 -3.56 37.20
CA VAL A 22 -30.56 -2.57 38.15
C VAL A 22 -31.66 -1.59 38.61
N ALA A 23 -32.47 -1.09 37.69
CA ALA A 23 -33.54 -0.14 38.00
C ALA A 23 -34.58 -0.72 38.96
N GLN A 24 -35.02 -1.96 38.71
CA GLN A 24 -35.97 -2.65 39.59
C GLN A 24 -35.40 -2.88 40.99
N PHE A 25 -34.14 -3.29 41.07
CA PHE A 25 -33.48 -3.52 42.34
C PHE A 25 -33.29 -2.22 43.16
N LEU A 26 -32.83 -1.13 42.52
CA LEU A 26 -32.62 0.15 43.17
C LEU A 26 -33.96 0.81 43.60
N ALA A 27 -34.98 0.68 42.79
CA ALA A 27 -36.32 1.19 43.14
C ALA A 27 -36.90 0.48 44.38
N ALA A 28 -36.81 -0.84 44.43
CA ALA A 28 -37.28 -1.61 45.60
C ALA A 28 -36.56 -1.19 46.89
N LEU A 29 -35.25 -0.92 46.82
CA LEU A 29 -34.48 -0.41 47.97
C LEU A 29 -34.90 1.02 48.35
N ALA A 30 -35.18 1.89 47.38
CA ALA A 30 -35.59 3.27 47.62
C ALA A 30 -36.98 3.36 48.25
N GLU A 31 -37.91 2.50 47.85
CA GLU A 31 -39.27 2.45 48.35
C GLU A 31 -39.45 1.60 49.62
N GLY A 32 -38.37 1.01 50.15
CA GLY A 32 -38.40 0.15 51.34
C GLY A 32 -39.10 -1.19 51.13
N GLY A 33 -39.28 -1.59 49.85
CA GLY A 33 -39.93 -2.84 49.45
C GLY A 33 -38.95 -4.01 49.32
N GLN A 34 -39.49 -5.21 49.07
CA GLN A 34 -38.65 -6.36 48.72
C GLN A 34 -38.39 -6.37 47.21
N PRO A 35 -37.12 -6.52 46.79
CA PRO A 35 -36.77 -6.66 45.38
C PRO A 35 -37.46 -7.89 44.76
N PHE A 36 -37.89 -7.79 43.50
CA PHE A 36 -38.52 -8.86 42.73
C PHE A 36 -37.61 -10.13 42.65
N LEU A 37 -36.31 -9.96 42.62
CA LEU A 37 -35.31 -11.03 42.64
C LEU A 37 -34.39 -10.85 43.87
N SER A 38 -33.85 -11.94 44.42
CA SER A 38 -32.88 -11.84 45.48
C SER A 38 -31.61 -11.07 45.02
N PRO A 39 -30.90 -10.36 45.92
CA PRO A 39 -29.68 -9.62 45.51
C PRO A 39 -28.63 -10.47 44.79
N LEU A 40 -28.49 -11.75 45.22
CA LEU A 40 -27.57 -12.69 44.59
C LEU A 40 -27.98 -13.09 43.17
N THR A 41 -29.29 -13.34 42.94
CA THR A 41 -29.80 -13.65 41.60
C THR A 41 -29.71 -12.46 40.66
N THR A 42 -30.04 -11.27 41.13
CA THR A 42 -29.88 -10.03 40.34
C THR A 42 -28.44 -9.81 39.93
N ALA A 43 -27.50 -9.91 40.85
CA ALA A 43 -26.07 -9.80 40.58
C ALA A 43 -25.57 -10.88 39.60
N SER A 44 -26.00 -12.13 39.79
CA SER A 44 -25.61 -13.24 38.89
C SER A 44 -26.13 -13.04 37.46
N LEU A 45 -27.38 -12.61 37.29
CA LEU A 45 -27.95 -12.29 35.98
C LEU A 45 -27.26 -11.08 35.33
N PHE A 46 -27.00 -10.03 36.09
CA PHE A 46 -26.27 -8.84 35.61
C PHE A 46 -24.88 -9.20 35.10
N ILE A 47 -24.12 -9.97 35.87
CA ILE A 47 -22.78 -10.43 35.50
C ILE A 47 -22.86 -11.36 34.29
N GLY A 48 -23.80 -12.29 34.24
CA GLY A 48 -24.01 -13.21 33.13
C GLY A 48 -24.29 -12.46 31.81
N LEU A 49 -25.24 -11.53 31.84
CA LEU A 49 -25.54 -10.68 30.68
C LEU A 49 -24.34 -9.82 30.26
N GLY A 50 -23.57 -9.30 31.26
CA GLY A 50 -22.35 -8.53 31.00
C GLY A 50 -21.27 -9.37 30.30
N LEU A 51 -21.07 -10.61 30.74
CA LEU A 51 -20.15 -11.54 30.08
C LEU A 51 -20.57 -11.84 28.63
N PHE A 52 -21.85 -12.11 28.38
CA PHE A 52 -22.37 -12.32 27.04
C PHE A 52 -22.21 -11.07 26.16
N ARG A 53 -22.47 -9.87 26.71
CA ARG A 53 -22.26 -8.59 26.03
C ARG A 53 -20.81 -8.43 25.57
N HIS A 54 -19.86 -8.57 26.50
CA HIS A 54 -18.44 -8.40 26.20
C HIS A 54 -17.87 -9.51 25.31
N LEU A 55 -18.31 -10.75 25.48
CA LEU A 55 -17.92 -11.86 24.61
C LEU A 55 -18.41 -11.63 23.16
N GLY A 56 -19.66 -11.23 23.00
CA GLY A 56 -20.22 -10.91 21.69
C GLY A 56 -19.50 -9.73 21.02
N GLU A 57 -19.16 -8.71 21.79
CA GLU A 57 -18.38 -7.57 21.29
C GLU A 57 -16.96 -7.97 20.87
N ALA A 58 -16.28 -8.79 21.68
CA ALA A 58 -14.96 -9.31 21.34
C ALA A 58 -14.99 -10.19 20.08
N LEU A 59 -16.01 -11.03 19.92
CA LEU A 59 -16.19 -11.85 18.72
C LEU A 59 -16.49 -11.01 17.49
N ALA A 60 -17.32 -9.96 17.62
CA ALA A 60 -17.59 -9.01 16.54
C ALA A 60 -16.32 -8.28 16.10
N GLY A 61 -15.53 -7.81 17.06
CA GLY A 61 -14.24 -7.15 16.82
C GLY A 61 -13.23 -8.07 16.12
N ARG A 62 -13.09 -9.32 16.60
CA ARG A 62 -12.20 -10.31 15.96
C ARG A 62 -12.62 -10.61 14.51
N LYS A 63 -13.91 -10.79 14.24
CA LYS A 63 -14.42 -11.00 12.89
C LYS A 63 -14.18 -9.78 11.99
N ALA A 64 -14.44 -8.57 12.48
CA ALA A 64 -14.20 -7.35 11.74
C ALA A 64 -12.71 -7.16 11.41
N PHE A 65 -11.83 -7.43 12.37
CA PHE A 65 -10.39 -7.36 12.19
C PHE A 65 -9.88 -8.38 11.16
N GLY A 66 -10.33 -9.64 11.23
CA GLY A 66 -9.97 -10.65 10.24
C GLY A 66 -10.39 -10.27 8.82
N ILE A 67 -11.60 -9.70 8.64
CA ILE A 67 -12.06 -9.20 7.34
C ILE A 67 -11.20 -8.02 6.88
N ALA A 68 -10.87 -7.08 7.77
CA ALA A 68 -10.03 -5.93 7.45
C ALA A 68 -8.64 -6.34 6.97
N GLN A 69 -8.01 -7.29 7.69
CA GLN A 69 -6.70 -7.84 7.27
C GLN A 69 -6.76 -8.53 5.90
N GLN A 70 -7.82 -9.29 5.63
CA GLN A 70 -8.00 -9.93 4.32
C GLN A 70 -8.13 -8.89 3.18
N ILE A 71 -8.87 -7.79 3.42
CA ILE A 71 -9.00 -6.70 2.45
C ILE A 71 -7.61 -6.08 2.18
N VAL A 72 -6.89 -5.68 3.23
CA VAL A 72 -5.56 -5.06 3.09
C VAL A 72 -4.57 -6.01 2.41
N ALA A 73 -4.55 -7.29 2.80
CA ALA A 73 -3.67 -8.28 2.18
C ALA A 73 -3.98 -8.50 0.70
N ARG A 74 -5.26 -8.54 0.34
CA ARG A 74 -5.71 -8.70 -1.05
C ARG A 74 -5.32 -7.48 -1.89
N GLU A 75 -5.59 -6.27 -1.41
CA GLU A 75 -5.24 -5.04 -2.14
C GLU A 75 -3.71 -4.91 -2.29
N ARG A 76 -2.95 -5.25 -1.24
CA ARG A 76 -1.48 -5.27 -1.28
C ARG A 76 -0.96 -6.25 -2.33
N ALA A 77 -1.50 -7.47 -2.36
CA ALA A 77 -1.13 -8.48 -3.35
C ALA A 77 -1.52 -8.07 -4.78
N HIS A 78 -2.70 -7.48 -4.96
CA HIS A 78 -3.18 -6.98 -6.24
C HIS A 78 -2.28 -5.86 -6.79
N LEU A 79 -1.93 -4.89 -5.94
CA LEU A 79 -1.02 -3.80 -6.32
C LEU A 79 0.36 -4.32 -6.72
N VAL A 80 0.96 -5.22 -5.92
CA VAL A 80 2.27 -5.80 -6.24
C VAL A 80 2.23 -6.57 -7.55
N ALA A 81 1.19 -7.39 -7.75
CA ALA A 81 1.03 -8.15 -8.99
C ALA A 81 0.86 -7.24 -10.22
N ARG A 82 0.11 -6.15 -10.09
CA ARG A 82 -0.07 -5.18 -11.17
C ARG A 82 1.21 -4.42 -11.49
N GLU A 83 1.88 -3.89 -10.48
CA GLU A 83 3.12 -3.12 -10.67
C GLU A 83 4.27 -3.97 -11.22
N SER A 84 4.28 -5.27 -10.94
CA SER A 84 5.27 -6.19 -11.54
C SER A 84 5.11 -6.36 -13.06
N LEU A 85 3.98 -5.95 -13.62
CA LEU A 85 3.69 -5.98 -15.06
C LEU A 85 3.83 -4.60 -15.72
N VAL A 86 4.18 -3.55 -14.99
CA VAL A 86 4.43 -2.21 -15.57
C VAL A 86 5.79 -2.19 -16.25
N SER A 87 5.85 -1.56 -17.44
CA SER A 87 7.09 -1.44 -18.20
C SER A 87 8.11 -0.55 -17.47
N PRO A 88 9.39 -0.97 -17.34
CA PRO A 88 10.44 -0.14 -16.77
C PRO A 88 10.80 1.07 -17.65
N MET A 89 10.27 1.15 -18.87
CA MET A 89 10.44 2.27 -19.79
C MET A 89 9.50 3.44 -19.50
N GLU A 90 8.56 3.28 -18.58
CA GLU A 90 7.64 4.34 -18.20
C GLU A 90 8.35 5.37 -17.28
N PRO A 91 8.40 6.65 -17.67
CA PRO A 91 9.23 7.63 -16.98
C PRO A 91 8.51 8.22 -15.75
N ASP A 92 8.27 7.47 -14.69
CA ASP A 92 7.81 8.06 -13.43
C ASP A 92 8.60 7.57 -12.20
N PRO A 93 9.73 8.23 -11.88
CA PRO A 93 10.54 7.88 -10.72
C PRO A 93 9.82 8.13 -9.38
N GLN A 94 8.73 8.94 -9.35
CA GLN A 94 7.94 9.16 -8.13
C GLN A 94 7.08 7.94 -7.79
N THR A 95 6.82 7.06 -8.75
CA THR A 95 5.92 5.92 -8.60
C THR A 95 6.45 4.91 -7.57
N SER A 96 7.74 4.60 -7.55
CA SER A 96 8.32 3.59 -6.65
C SER A 96 8.26 3.99 -5.17
N ALA A 97 8.63 5.23 -4.83
CA ALA A 97 8.57 5.72 -3.45
C ALA A 97 7.12 5.89 -2.96
N ALA A 98 6.23 6.40 -3.83
CA ALA A 98 4.81 6.54 -3.53
C ALA A 98 4.14 5.16 -3.35
N LEU A 99 4.49 4.18 -4.20
CA LEU A 99 4.02 2.80 -4.09
C LEU A 99 4.51 2.15 -2.78
N ALA A 100 5.79 2.29 -2.45
CA ALA A 100 6.34 1.78 -1.20
C ALA A 100 5.60 2.36 0.02
N THR A 101 5.32 3.68 0.01
CA THR A 101 4.55 4.35 1.07
C THR A 101 3.10 3.85 1.13
N LEU A 102 2.47 3.62 -0.01
CA LEU A 102 1.12 3.08 -0.11
C LEU A 102 1.06 1.66 0.47
N LEU A 103 1.99 0.78 0.07
CA LEU A 103 2.07 -0.61 0.51
C LEU A 103 2.46 -0.77 1.98
N SER A 104 3.37 0.08 2.51
CA SER A 104 3.91 -0.04 3.86
C SER A 104 3.06 0.62 4.94
N GLY A 105 2.24 1.63 4.60
CA GLY A 105 1.53 2.40 5.61
C GLY A 105 0.13 2.86 5.24
N LYS A 106 -0.09 3.43 4.04
CA LYS A 106 -1.38 4.04 3.71
C LYS A 106 -2.53 3.01 3.66
N LEU A 107 -2.29 1.80 3.15
CA LEU A 107 -3.30 0.74 3.11
C LEU A 107 -3.81 0.36 4.50
N ASP A 108 -3.01 0.54 5.54
CA ASP A 108 -3.42 0.24 6.92
C ASP A 108 -4.51 1.18 7.43
N ALA A 109 -4.75 2.34 6.77
CA ALA A 109 -5.89 3.21 7.07
C ALA A 109 -7.25 2.55 6.78
N LEU A 110 -7.29 1.48 5.99
CA LEU A 110 -8.50 0.67 5.78
C LEU A 110 -8.90 -0.14 7.02
N LEU A 111 -7.95 -0.48 7.91
CA LEU A 111 -8.22 -1.26 9.13
C LEU A 111 -9.18 -0.53 10.09
N PRO A 112 -8.92 0.73 10.53
CA PRO A 112 -9.84 1.47 11.39
C PRO A 112 -11.22 1.72 10.73
N TYR A 113 -11.27 1.94 9.43
CA TYR A 113 -12.52 2.08 8.69
C TYR A 113 -13.42 0.85 8.86
N VAL A 114 -12.86 -0.36 8.72
CA VAL A 114 -13.62 -1.60 8.83
C VAL A 114 -13.95 -1.93 10.29
N THR A 115 -12.98 -1.76 11.20
CA THR A 115 -13.11 -2.21 12.59
C THR A 115 -13.80 -1.22 13.51
N ARG A 116 -13.74 0.09 13.21
CA ARG A 116 -14.35 1.15 14.01
C ARG A 116 -15.56 1.75 13.30
N TYR A 117 -15.33 2.41 12.15
CA TYR A 117 -16.39 3.17 11.48
C TYR A 117 -17.58 2.28 11.07
N ARG A 118 -17.33 1.15 10.40
CA ARG A 118 -18.41 0.26 9.93
C ARG A 118 -19.22 -0.36 11.07
N LEU A 119 -18.59 -0.69 12.21
CA LEU A 119 -19.28 -1.18 13.39
C LEU A 119 -20.07 -0.08 14.08
N ALA A 120 -19.46 1.12 14.26
CA ALA A 120 -20.16 2.27 14.84
C ALA A 120 -21.39 2.68 14.01
N ALA A 121 -21.24 2.73 12.68
CA ALA A 121 -22.35 3.05 11.76
C ALA A 121 -23.52 2.06 11.89
N ALA A 122 -23.23 0.76 12.05
CA ALA A 122 -24.28 -0.25 12.26
C ALA A 122 -24.96 -0.10 13.63
N ARG A 123 -24.20 0.21 14.68
CA ARG A 123 -24.75 0.47 16.02
C ARG A 123 -25.65 1.70 16.03
N VAL A 124 -25.26 2.79 15.38
CA VAL A 124 -26.07 4.03 15.29
C VAL A 124 -27.41 3.78 14.61
N ALA A 125 -27.46 2.90 13.63
CA ALA A 125 -28.70 2.57 12.92
C ALA A 125 -29.70 1.75 13.76
N ILE A 126 -29.24 1.03 14.79
CA ILE A 126 -30.08 0.08 15.53
C ILE A 126 -30.26 0.49 17.00
N VAL A 127 -29.15 0.71 17.72
CA VAL A 127 -29.19 0.87 19.19
C VAL A 127 -29.98 2.11 19.64
N PRO A 128 -29.79 3.31 19.07
CA PRO A 128 -30.57 4.49 19.47
C PRO A 128 -32.06 4.33 19.18
N LEU A 129 -32.43 3.70 18.05
CA LEU A 129 -33.82 3.50 17.70
C LEU A 129 -34.53 2.53 18.67
N VAL A 130 -33.84 1.45 19.09
CA VAL A 130 -34.39 0.51 20.08
C VAL A 130 -34.53 1.18 21.44
N ILE A 131 -33.51 1.91 21.90
CA ILE A 131 -33.58 2.67 23.17
C ILE A 131 -34.71 3.71 23.11
N LEU A 132 -34.81 4.46 22.02
CA LEU A 132 -35.88 5.43 21.82
C LEU A 132 -37.25 4.76 21.89
N GLY A 133 -37.41 3.62 21.24
CA GLY A 133 -38.67 2.84 21.31
C GLY A 133 -39.02 2.40 22.72
N VAL A 134 -38.03 1.89 23.48
CA VAL A 134 -38.22 1.48 24.88
C VAL A 134 -38.57 2.71 25.76
N VAL A 135 -37.85 3.81 25.65
CA VAL A 135 -38.13 5.03 26.41
C VAL A 135 -39.52 5.60 26.04
N ALA A 136 -39.88 5.56 24.77
CA ALA A 136 -41.20 6.01 24.29
C ALA A 136 -42.37 5.24 24.89
N THR A 137 -42.20 3.97 25.26
CA THR A 137 -43.27 3.19 25.95
C THR A 137 -43.48 3.65 27.40
N LEU A 138 -42.49 4.31 28.02
CA LEU A 138 -42.52 4.75 29.40
C LEU A 138 -42.87 6.24 29.51
N SER A 139 -42.23 7.06 28.64
CA SER A 139 -42.43 8.52 28.64
C SER A 139 -42.26 9.11 27.25
N TRP A 140 -43.32 9.74 26.74
CA TRP A 140 -43.26 10.43 25.46
C TRP A 140 -42.40 11.71 25.51
N VAL A 141 -42.31 12.40 26.66
CA VAL A 141 -41.48 13.58 26.84
C VAL A 141 -40.01 13.24 26.83
N ALA A 142 -39.61 12.20 27.57
CA ALA A 142 -38.23 11.73 27.55
C ALA A 142 -37.82 11.24 26.11
N ALA A 143 -38.72 10.55 25.44
CA ALA A 143 -38.50 10.15 24.05
C ALA A 143 -38.40 11.33 23.09
N LEU A 144 -39.20 12.39 23.27
CA LEU A 144 -39.14 13.61 22.47
C LEU A 144 -37.81 14.33 22.65
N ILE A 145 -37.31 14.42 23.90
CA ILE A 145 -35.99 15.02 24.17
C ILE A 145 -34.90 14.26 23.43
N LEU A 146 -34.90 12.92 23.47
CA LEU A 146 -33.93 12.10 22.76
C LEU A 146 -34.07 12.22 21.24
N LEU A 147 -35.31 12.26 20.74
CA LEU A 147 -35.62 12.40 19.32
C LEU A 147 -35.11 13.72 18.73
N VAL A 148 -35.15 14.81 19.53
CA VAL A 148 -34.62 16.12 19.12
C VAL A 148 -33.11 16.18 19.30
N ALA A 149 -32.58 15.75 20.45
CA ALA A 149 -31.16 15.86 20.76
C ALA A 149 -30.31 14.88 19.93
N GLY A 150 -30.81 13.67 19.61
CA GLY A 150 -30.08 12.67 18.86
C GLY A 150 -29.63 13.12 17.47
N PRO A 151 -30.53 13.60 16.60
CA PRO A 151 -30.17 14.03 15.23
C PRO A 151 -29.30 15.31 15.18
N LEU A 152 -29.27 16.12 16.23
CA LEU A 152 -28.37 17.28 16.28
C LEU A 152 -26.92 16.87 16.16
N ILE A 153 -26.53 15.76 16.78
CA ILE A 153 -25.15 15.24 16.76
C ILE A 153 -24.67 14.96 15.34
N PRO A 154 -25.31 14.07 14.54
CA PRO A 154 -24.87 13.82 13.16
C PRO A 154 -25.01 15.04 12.25
N LEU A 155 -25.98 15.92 12.49
CA LEU A 155 -26.14 17.17 11.73
C LEU A 155 -24.93 18.10 11.90
N PHE A 156 -24.52 18.37 13.14
CA PHE A 156 -23.34 19.17 13.42
C PHE A 156 -22.05 18.51 12.95
N MET A 157 -21.95 17.18 13.08
CA MET A 157 -20.82 16.43 12.56
C MET A 157 -20.69 16.53 11.03
N ALA A 158 -21.80 16.54 10.30
CA ALA A 158 -21.78 16.74 8.86
C ALA A 158 -21.28 18.13 8.48
N LEU A 159 -21.74 19.18 9.19
CA LEU A 159 -21.29 20.55 8.97
C LEU A 159 -19.80 20.74 9.25
N ILE A 160 -19.31 20.22 10.37
CA ILE A 160 -17.88 20.30 10.73
C ILE A 160 -17.04 19.39 9.82
N GLY A 161 -17.58 18.24 9.40
CA GLY A 161 -16.91 17.28 8.52
C GLY A 161 -16.57 17.86 7.14
N LEU A 162 -17.40 18.76 6.62
CA LEU A 162 -17.10 19.48 5.37
C LEU A 162 -15.87 20.39 5.53
N ALA A 163 -15.78 21.14 6.62
CA ALA A 163 -14.62 21.98 6.93
C ALA A 163 -13.34 21.15 7.22
N ALA A 164 -13.50 19.99 7.86
CA ALA A 164 -12.39 19.10 8.17
C ALA A 164 -11.76 18.45 6.94
N ARG A 165 -12.54 18.21 5.89
CA ARG A 165 -12.08 17.59 4.65
C ARG A 165 -10.99 18.43 3.97
N ASP A 166 -11.24 19.70 3.75
CA ASP A 166 -10.31 20.60 3.08
C ASP A 166 -8.99 20.76 3.87
N ALA A 167 -9.08 20.83 5.21
CA ALA A 167 -7.91 20.90 6.08
C ALA A 167 -7.08 19.59 6.03
N SER A 168 -7.73 18.44 5.99
CA SER A 168 -7.08 17.14 5.94
C SER A 168 -6.38 16.89 4.59
N GLU A 169 -7.00 17.25 3.47
CA GLU A 169 -6.42 17.13 2.13
C GLU A 169 -5.12 17.96 2.02
N LYS A 170 -5.14 19.22 2.50
CA LYS A 170 -3.96 20.09 2.54
C LYS A 170 -2.86 19.54 3.44
N HIS A 171 -3.21 19.02 4.61
CA HIS A 171 -2.24 18.40 5.53
C HIS A 171 -1.54 17.17 4.92
N MET A 172 -2.27 16.30 4.24
CA MET A 172 -1.68 15.11 3.60
C MET A 172 -0.74 15.48 2.45
N ALA A 173 -1.06 16.50 1.65
CA ALA A 173 -0.20 16.99 0.60
C ALA A 173 1.15 17.53 1.15
N GLU A 174 1.12 18.32 2.23
CA GLU A 174 2.34 18.86 2.84
C GLU A 174 3.19 17.81 3.54
N THR A 175 2.60 16.78 4.13
CA THR A 175 3.36 15.66 4.72
C THR A 175 4.15 14.91 3.66
N GLY A 176 3.58 14.68 2.47
CA GLY A 176 4.28 14.08 1.33
C GLY A 176 5.46 14.95 0.86
N THR A 177 5.26 16.26 0.81
CA THR A 177 6.31 17.22 0.40
C THR A 177 7.49 17.22 1.38
N LEU A 178 7.26 17.22 2.68
CA LEU A 178 8.33 17.21 3.67
C LEU A 178 9.19 15.94 3.58
N ASN A 179 8.58 14.79 3.41
CA ASN A 179 9.30 13.52 3.25
C ASN A 179 10.14 13.50 1.96
N SER A 180 9.61 14.00 0.84
CA SER A 180 10.37 14.07 -0.41
C SER A 180 11.58 15.01 -0.30
N VAL A 181 11.39 16.19 0.32
CA VAL A 181 12.48 17.14 0.59
C VAL A 181 13.56 16.55 1.48
N LEU A 182 13.17 15.80 2.52
CA LEU A 182 14.13 15.14 3.42
C LEU A 182 14.98 14.10 2.69
N LEU A 183 14.35 13.27 1.85
CA LEU A 183 15.05 12.26 1.05
C LEU A 183 15.98 12.90 0.02
N GLU A 184 15.54 13.96 -0.66
CA GLU A 184 16.37 14.74 -1.59
C GLU A 184 17.63 15.29 -0.89
N TRP A 185 17.48 15.82 0.30
CA TRP A 185 18.62 16.38 1.06
C TRP A 185 19.56 15.32 1.58
N LEU A 186 19.05 14.17 2.02
CA LEU A 186 19.91 13.06 2.42
C LEU A 186 20.76 12.56 1.24
N ASN A 187 20.17 12.52 0.04
CA ASN A 187 20.88 12.15 -1.17
C ASN A 187 21.89 13.21 -1.63
N ALA A 188 21.59 14.50 -1.42
CA ALA A 188 22.44 15.63 -1.78
C ALA A 188 23.36 16.10 -0.62
N ALA A 189 23.49 15.35 0.47
CA ALA A 189 24.19 15.80 1.69
C ALA A 189 25.66 16.17 1.44
N ALA A 190 26.34 15.46 0.55
CA ALA A 190 27.72 15.75 0.17
C ALA A 190 27.81 17.09 -0.58
N ASP A 191 26.93 17.33 -1.54
CA ASP A 191 26.90 18.56 -2.35
C ASP A 191 26.54 19.78 -1.50
N ILE A 192 25.57 19.63 -0.59
CA ILE A 192 25.17 20.68 0.36
C ILE A 192 26.37 21.11 1.20
N ARG A 193 27.18 20.16 1.66
CA ARG A 193 28.40 20.40 2.43
C ARG A 193 29.49 21.06 1.60
N LEU A 194 29.73 20.55 0.40
CA LEU A 194 30.77 21.12 -0.51
C LEU A 194 30.44 22.55 -0.93
N LEU A 195 29.14 22.87 -1.07
CA LEU A 195 28.70 24.21 -1.46
C LEU A 195 28.46 25.16 -0.27
N ASN A 196 28.75 24.74 0.97
CA ASN A 196 28.47 25.48 2.20
C ASN A 196 26.99 25.97 2.29
N ALA A 197 26.05 25.15 1.78
CA ALA A 197 24.64 25.50 1.70
C ALA A 197 23.82 25.03 2.91
N GLU A 198 24.44 24.53 3.96
CA GLU A 198 23.81 23.91 5.15
C GLU A 198 22.82 24.84 5.83
N ALA A 199 23.22 26.09 6.11
CA ALA A 199 22.35 27.05 6.80
C ALA A 199 21.08 27.36 6.01
N ARG A 200 21.19 27.50 4.69
CA ARG A 200 20.05 27.77 3.79
C ARG A 200 19.13 26.56 3.69
N THR A 201 19.70 25.37 3.70
CA THR A 201 18.97 24.11 3.63
C THR A 201 18.18 23.86 4.91
N VAL A 202 18.81 24.06 6.08
CA VAL A 202 18.15 23.96 7.40
C VAL A 202 17.00 24.97 7.52
N GLU A 203 17.19 26.22 7.04
CA GLU A 203 16.11 27.21 7.09
C GLU A 203 14.93 26.84 6.19
N ARG A 204 15.17 26.28 5.01
CA ARG A 204 14.09 25.76 4.15
C ARG A 204 13.32 24.61 4.82
N PHE A 205 14.03 23.70 5.49
CA PHE A 205 13.39 22.64 6.23
C PHE A 205 12.55 23.16 7.39
N ARG A 206 13.09 24.13 8.13
CA ARG A 206 12.37 24.79 9.22
C ARG A 206 11.07 25.41 8.73
N MET A 207 11.09 26.14 7.62
CA MET A 207 9.88 26.72 7.03
C MET A 207 8.85 25.65 6.63
N ALA A 208 9.31 24.57 6.00
CA ALA A 208 8.44 23.45 5.63
C ALA A 208 7.85 22.72 6.86
N ALA A 209 8.66 22.52 7.91
CA ALA A 209 8.22 21.93 9.17
C ALA A 209 7.23 22.84 9.93
N ASP A 210 7.45 24.16 9.93
CA ASP A 210 6.52 25.11 10.54
C ASP A 210 5.21 25.18 9.75
N SER A 211 5.22 25.08 8.43
CA SER A 211 4.01 24.97 7.61
C SER A 211 3.24 23.70 7.95
N LEU A 212 3.90 22.55 7.98
CA LEU A 212 3.27 21.29 8.37
C LEU A 212 2.68 21.35 9.79
N ARG A 213 3.42 21.95 10.74
CA ARG A 213 2.92 22.17 12.11
C ARG A 213 1.65 23.02 12.12
N ALA A 214 1.63 24.12 11.36
CA ALA A 214 0.45 25.00 11.29
C ALA A 214 -0.76 24.25 10.73
N ARG A 215 -0.59 23.45 9.67
CA ARG A 215 -1.66 22.62 9.09
C ARG A 215 -2.11 21.51 10.04
N THR A 216 -1.17 20.85 10.72
CA THR A 216 -1.51 19.85 11.76
C THR A 216 -2.35 20.46 12.87
N MET A 217 -1.99 21.66 13.33
CA MET A 217 -2.76 22.36 14.37
C MET A 217 -4.15 22.79 13.88
N GLU A 218 -4.30 23.15 12.60
CA GLU A 218 -5.60 23.46 11.99
C GLU A 218 -6.52 22.22 12.01
N VAL A 219 -6.01 21.06 11.58
CA VAL A 219 -6.75 19.79 11.62
C VAL A 219 -7.13 19.42 13.05
N LEU A 220 -6.17 19.51 14.00
CA LEU A 220 -6.42 19.20 15.40
C LEU A 220 -7.47 20.14 16.02
N ARG A 221 -7.43 21.44 15.70
CA ARG A 221 -8.41 22.42 16.17
C ARG A 221 -9.83 22.05 15.72
N ILE A 222 -10.00 21.65 14.47
CA ILE A 222 -11.29 21.19 13.94
C ILE A 222 -11.74 19.91 14.64
N ALA A 223 -10.82 18.96 14.84
CA ALA A 223 -11.10 17.70 15.53
C ALA A 223 -11.53 17.91 17.00
N PHE A 224 -10.83 18.76 17.73
CA PHE A 224 -11.20 19.11 19.11
C PHE A 224 -12.54 19.86 19.19
N LEU A 225 -12.79 20.79 18.26
CA LEU A 225 -14.07 21.51 18.20
C LEU A 225 -15.22 20.52 17.95
N SER A 226 -15.02 19.57 17.03
CA SER A 226 -16.00 18.53 16.73
C SER A 226 -16.34 17.71 17.98
N SER A 227 -15.30 17.24 18.70
CA SER A 227 -15.46 16.45 19.92
C SER A 227 -16.17 17.23 21.02
N THR A 228 -15.78 18.50 21.23
CA THR A 228 -16.37 19.36 22.26
C THR A 228 -17.86 19.63 22.00
N VAL A 229 -18.22 19.95 20.77
CA VAL A 229 -19.62 20.22 20.38
C VAL A 229 -20.47 18.96 20.58
N LEU A 230 -19.97 17.83 20.20
CA LEU A 230 -20.64 16.54 20.34
C LEU A 230 -20.89 16.18 21.82
N GLU A 231 -19.87 16.35 22.67
CA GLU A 231 -19.98 16.10 24.11
C GLU A 231 -20.98 17.07 24.76
N LEU A 232 -20.98 18.33 24.33
CA LEU A 232 -21.93 19.36 24.81
C LEU A 232 -23.39 18.96 24.49
N PHE A 233 -23.70 18.56 23.26
CA PHE A 233 -25.06 18.15 22.90
C PHE A 233 -25.50 16.87 23.62
N ALA A 234 -24.62 15.90 23.78
CA ALA A 234 -24.90 14.70 24.54
C ALA A 234 -25.16 15.03 26.03
N ALA A 235 -24.33 15.86 26.64
CA ALA A 235 -24.49 16.29 28.03
C ALA A 235 -25.79 17.06 28.26
N ILE A 236 -26.15 18.00 27.36
CA ILE A 236 -27.43 18.73 27.42
C ILE A 236 -28.60 17.74 27.30
N GLY A 237 -28.56 16.79 26.36
CA GLY A 237 -29.62 15.81 26.21
C GLY A 237 -29.81 14.95 27.46
N ILE A 238 -28.71 14.46 28.05
CA ILE A 238 -28.71 13.68 29.29
C ILE A 238 -29.28 14.54 30.46
N ALA A 239 -28.79 15.76 30.59
CA ALA A 239 -29.25 16.70 31.66
C ALA A 239 -30.74 17.01 31.52
N MET A 240 -31.25 17.28 30.33
CA MET A 240 -32.68 17.55 30.11
C MET A 240 -33.55 16.37 30.53
N VAL A 241 -33.17 15.14 30.16
CA VAL A 241 -33.89 13.94 30.58
C VAL A 241 -33.80 13.76 32.09
N ALA A 242 -32.63 14.00 32.70
CA ALA A 242 -32.43 13.87 34.15
C ALA A 242 -33.28 14.86 34.92
N VAL A 243 -33.35 16.13 34.48
CA VAL A 243 -34.22 17.16 35.07
C VAL A 243 -35.69 16.76 34.92
N TYR A 244 -36.12 16.34 33.74
CA TYR A 244 -37.49 15.91 33.53
C TYR A 244 -37.87 14.73 34.44
N VAL A 245 -37.06 13.67 34.48
CA VAL A 245 -37.31 12.51 35.35
C VAL A 245 -37.32 12.89 36.82
N GLY A 246 -36.36 13.72 37.26
CA GLY A 246 -36.29 14.19 38.65
C GLY A 246 -37.55 14.95 39.09
N PHE A 247 -38.00 15.94 38.30
CA PHE A 247 -39.22 16.71 38.62
C PHE A 247 -40.51 15.88 38.47
N SER A 248 -40.51 14.88 37.59
CA SER A 248 -41.64 13.95 37.47
C SER A 248 -41.75 13.04 38.70
N LEU A 249 -40.63 12.51 39.21
CA LEU A 249 -40.59 11.71 40.45
C LEU A 249 -40.95 12.52 41.70
N LEU A 250 -40.63 13.81 41.72
CA LEU A 250 -41.06 14.75 42.81
C LEU A 250 -42.54 15.13 42.71
N GLY A 251 -43.27 14.67 41.68
CA GLY A 251 -44.66 15.03 41.48
C GLY A 251 -44.92 16.44 40.99
N THR A 252 -43.85 17.18 40.62
CA THR A 252 -43.96 18.56 40.13
C THR A 252 -44.46 18.62 38.68
N PHE A 253 -44.04 17.66 37.85
CA PHE A 253 -44.54 17.50 36.48
C PHE A 253 -45.57 16.35 36.42
N GLY A 254 -46.83 16.72 36.15
CA GLY A 254 -47.93 15.76 35.97
C GLY A 254 -48.15 15.33 34.53
N PHE A 255 -47.19 15.53 33.63
CA PHE A 255 -47.31 15.24 32.21
C PHE A 255 -46.10 14.43 31.69
N GLY A 256 -46.26 13.76 30.59
CA GLY A 256 -45.14 13.13 29.88
C GLY A 256 -45.05 11.62 30.07
N ALA A 257 -45.79 11.01 31.00
CA ALA A 257 -46.04 9.59 31.11
C ALA A 257 -47.46 9.24 30.65
N TYR A 258 -47.71 7.98 30.36
CA TYR A 258 -49.06 7.51 29.92
C TYR A 258 -49.87 7.09 31.13
N ALA A 259 -51.02 7.70 31.37
CA ALA A 259 -52.05 7.37 32.35
C ALA A 259 -51.63 7.35 33.85
N THR A 260 -50.39 7.15 34.21
CA THR A 260 -49.84 7.10 35.58
C THR A 260 -48.58 7.92 35.69
N PRO A 261 -48.27 8.56 36.87
CA PRO A 261 -46.97 9.17 37.11
C PRO A 261 -45.84 8.14 36.94
N LEU A 262 -44.64 8.61 36.50
CA LEU A 262 -43.47 7.77 36.40
C LEU A 262 -43.15 7.11 37.75
N SER A 263 -42.98 5.82 37.77
CA SER A 263 -42.50 5.08 38.95
C SER A 263 -40.98 5.30 39.13
N VAL A 264 -40.47 5.10 40.34
CA VAL A 264 -39.03 5.23 40.64
C VAL A 264 -38.21 4.26 39.75
N SER A 265 -38.73 3.04 39.52
CA SER A 265 -38.04 2.06 38.65
C SER A 265 -37.98 2.53 37.20
N GLU A 266 -39.03 3.08 36.65
CA GLU A 266 -39.04 3.63 35.28
C GLU A 266 -38.13 4.83 35.14
N GLY A 267 -38.13 5.73 36.12
CA GLY A 267 -37.24 6.89 36.16
C GLY A 267 -35.76 6.47 36.13
N ILE A 268 -35.36 5.57 37.02
CA ILE A 268 -33.99 5.05 37.07
C ILE A 268 -33.64 4.32 35.77
N PHE A 269 -34.59 3.53 35.22
CA PHE A 269 -34.35 2.80 33.98
C PHE A 269 -34.09 3.75 32.80
N ILE A 270 -34.90 4.81 32.65
CA ILE A 270 -34.67 5.86 31.62
C ILE A 270 -33.30 6.50 31.81
N LEU A 271 -32.94 6.90 33.03
CA LEU A 271 -31.65 7.52 33.33
C LEU A 271 -30.45 6.62 32.99
N LEU A 272 -30.58 5.31 33.15
CA LEU A 272 -29.54 4.35 32.78
C LEU A 272 -29.43 4.11 31.27
N LEU A 273 -30.51 4.29 30.52
CA LEU A 273 -30.54 4.09 29.05
C LEU A 273 -30.03 5.31 28.28
N VAL A 274 -30.23 6.52 28.80
CA VAL A 274 -29.94 7.78 28.07
C VAL A 274 -28.46 7.93 27.68
N PRO A 275 -27.46 7.64 28.53
CA PRO A 275 -26.06 7.67 28.11
C PRO A 275 -25.74 6.71 26.97
N ASP A 276 -26.33 5.48 26.99
CA ASP A 276 -26.14 4.47 25.96
C ASP A 276 -26.91 4.80 24.65
N PHE A 277 -27.90 5.67 24.67
CA PHE A 277 -28.51 6.25 23.47
C PHE A 277 -27.50 7.12 22.70
N PHE A 278 -26.73 7.96 23.42
CA PHE A 278 -25.77 8.86 22.79
C PHE A 278 -24.42 8.19 22.47
N GLN A 279 -24.04 7.09 23.13
CA GLN A 279 -22.74 6.45 22.96
C GLN A 279 -22.45 6.01 21.52
N PRO A 280 -23.35 5.32 20.79
CA PRO A 280 -23.09 4.98 19.39
C PRO A 280 -22.89 6.19 18.47
N LEU A 281 -23.59 7.29 18.74
CA LEU A 281 -23.45 8.56 17.99
C LEU A 281 -22.06 9.17 18.21
N ARG A 282 -21.55 9.13 19.45
CA ARG A 282 -20.18 9.55 19.80
C ARG A 282 -19.14 8.67 19.14
N ASP A 283 -19.33 7.34 19.17
CA ASP A 283 -18.42 6.38 18.55
C ASP A 283 -18.33 6.59 17.03
N LEU A 284 -19.47 6.83 16.37
CA LEU A 284 -19.49 7.12 14.94
C LEU A 284 -18.78 8.43 14.61
N ALA A 285 -19.00 9.44 15.41
CA ALA A 285 -18.35 10.73 15.24
C ALA A 285 -16.83 10.65 15.42
N ALA A 286 -16.35 9.93 16.44
CA ALA A 286 -14.93 9.68 16.64
C ALA A 286 -14.31 8.89 15.48
N ALA A 287 -15.06 7.96 14.89
CA ALA A 287 -14.62 7.15 13.77
C ALA A 287 -14.77 7.84 12.39
N TRP A 288 -15.29 9.07 12.34
CA TRP A 288 -15.50 9.77 11.06
C TRP A 288 -14.19 10.02 10.28
N HIS A 289 -13.12 10.32 11.00
CA HIS A 289 -11.79 10.51 10.42
C HIS A 289 -11.25 9.23 9.77
N ASP A 290 -11.56 8.06 10.33
CA ASP A 290 -11.18 6.76 9.77
C ASP A 290 -11.83 6.54 8.39
N LYS A 291 -13.09 6.99 8.21
CA LYS A 291 -13.77 6.98 6.90
C LYS A 291 -13.08 7.90 5.90
N ALA A 292 -12.74 9.13 6.31
CA ALA A 292 -12.09 10.10 5.42
C ALA A 292 -10.72 9.59 4.94
N ALA A 293 -9.90 9.03 5.86
CA ALA A 293 -8.62 8.44 5.54
C ALA A 293 -8.75 7.25 4.57
N ALA A 294 -9.72 6.37 4.80
CA ALA A 294 -9.97 5.22 3.92
C ALA A 294 -10.43 5.65 2.52
N LEU A 295 -11.28 6.69 2.41
CA LEU A 295 -11.72 7.23 1.12
C LEU A 295 -10.56 7.87 0.34
N ALA A 296 -9.63 8.55 1.03
CA ALA A 296 -8.43 9.10 0.39
C ALA A 296 -7.56 8.00 -0.20
N VAL A 297 -7.34 6.90 0.54
CA VAL A 297 -6.62 5.73 0.03
C VAL A 297 -7.36 5.07 -1.13
N ALA A 298 -8.67 4.91 -1.04
CA ALA A 298 -9.47 4.35 -2.14
C ALA A 298 -9.43 5.23 -3.39
N GLY A 299 -9.40 6.56 -3.25
CA GLY A 299 -9.21 7.51 -4.34
C GLY A 299 -7.85 7.34 -5.01
N GLU A 300 -6.76 7.26 -4.22
CA GLU A 300 -5.40 7.03 -4.73
C GLU A 300 -5.28 5.68 -5.48
N LEU A 301 -5.94 4.63 -4.97
CA LEU A 301 -6.02 3.34 -5.65
C LEU A 301 -6.77 3.44 -6.98
N ALA A 302 -7.92 4.10 -7.00
CA ALA A 302 -8.73 4.28 -8.20
C ALA A 302 -8.00 5.13 -9.26
N GLU A 303 -7.30 6.19 -8.86
CA GLU A 303 -6.47 6.98 -9.75
C GLU A 303 -5.34 6.17 -10.37
N ARG A 304 -4.69 5.32 -9.56
CA ARG A 304 -3.66 4.38 -10.06
C ARG A 304 -4.25 3.35 -11.02
N GLU A 305 -5.43 2.83 -10.73
CA GLU A 305 -6.12 1.90 -11.64
C GLU A 305 -6.52 2.57 -12.96
N ALA A 306 -6.92 3.83 -12.92
CA ALA A 306 -7.29 4.60 -14.10
C ALA A 306 -6.09 5.02 -14.96
N ARG A 307 -4.86 5.07 -14.40
CA ARG A 307 -3.65 5.35 -15.18
C ARG A 307 -3.41 4.22 -16.17
N SER A 308 -3.36 4.58 -17.44
CA SER A 308 -2.94 3.68 -18.51
C SER A 308 -1.43 3.53 -18.48
N SER A 309 -0.92 2.60 -17.67
CA SER A 309 0.49 2.23 -17.72
C SER A 309 0.71 1.23 -18.85
N GLN A 310 1.82 1.37 -19.59
CA GLN A 310 2.21 0.36 -20.57
C GLN A 310 2.62 -0.90 -19.82
N ALA A 311 1.86 -1.97 -20.00
CA ALA A 311 2.23 -3.26 -19.45
C ALA A 311 3.34 -3.91 -20.29
N ILE A 312 4.25 -4.64 -19.63
CA ILE A 312 5.17 -5.55 -20.32
C ILE A 312 4.39 -6.59 -21.12
N LEU A 313 5.03 -7.23 -22.09
CA LEU A 313 4.46 -8.42 -22.73
C LEU A 313 4.48 -9.60 -21.74
N GLY A 314 3.48 -10.49 -21.83
CA GLY A 314 3.36 -11.67 -20.97
C GLY A 314 2.30 -11.53 -19.87
N ARG A 315 2.00 -12.64 -19.22
CA ARG A 315 0.94 -12.74 -18.19
C ARG A 315 1.50 -12.85 -16.77
N GLY A 316 2.82 -13.04 -16.62
CA GLY A 316 3.48 -13.24 -15.34
C GLY A 316 3.08 -14.55 -14.65
N GLY A 317 3.94 -15.07 -13.76
CA GLY A 317 3.63 -16.20 -12.88
C GLY A 317 3.37 -17.56 -13.54
N ARG A 318 3.51 -17.69 -14.85
CA ARG A 318 3.40 -18.95 -15.55
C ARG A 318 4.73 -19.69 -15.48
N PRO A 319 4.76 -20.99 -15.15
CA PRO A 319 5.99 -21.77 -15.28
C PRO A 319 6.47 -21.71 -16.74
N ALA A 320 7.68 -21.21 -16.96
CA ALA A 320 8.23 -21.10 -18.28
C ALA A 320 8.46 -22.50 -18.87
N THR A 321 7.89 -22.76 -20.04
CA THR A 321 8.24 -23.93 -20.83
C THR A 321 9.47 -23.54 -21.63
N ALA A 322 10.65 -24.08 -21.32
CA ALA A 322 11.89 -23.73 -22.00
C ALA A 322 11.72 -23.90 -23.52
N CYS A 323 11.94 -22.83 -24.30
CA CYS A 323 12.07 -22.96 -25.76
C CYS A 323 13.16 -23.97 -26.09
N ALA A 324 12.82 -25.01 -26.82
CA ALA A 324 13.74 -26.13 -27.08
C ALA A 324 14.89 -25.74 -28.02
N ASP A 325 14.68 -24.83 -28.94
CA ASP A 325 15.61 -24.45 -29.99
C ASP A 325 16.27 -23.07 -29.77
N TRP A 326 17.45 -22.88 -30.32
CA TRP A 326 18.16 -21.62 -30.35
C TRP A 326 17.40 -20.65 -31.25
N PRO A 327 16.84 -19.55 -30.71
CA PRO A 327 15.89 -18.74 -31.47
C PRO A 327 16.57 -17.72 -32.38
N THR A 328 16.03 -17.55 -33.60
CA THR A 328 16.27 -16.37 -34.43
C THR A 328 15.44 -15.20 -33.86
N ILE A 329 15.94 -13.98 -33.99
CA ILE A 329 15.24 -12.73 -33.62
C ILE A 329 15.05 -11.92 -34.90
N ALA A 330 13.82 -11.54 -35.23
CA ALA A 330 13.54 -10.71 -36.41
C ALA A 330 12.63 -9.55 -36.03
N THR A 331 12.87 -8.39 -36.63
CA THR A 331 12.05 -7.18 -36.47
C THR A 331 11.54 -6.70 -37.82
N THR A 332 10.29 -6.23 -37.88
CA THR A 332 9.69 -5.68 -39.09
C THR A 332 8.85 -4.46 -38.76
N GLY A 333 9.21 -3.30 -39.32
CA GLY A 333 8.48 -2.02 -39.18
C GLY A 333 8.33 -1.56 -37.74
N LEU A 334 9.28 -1.88 -36.86
CA LEU A 334 9.20 -1.70 -35.41
C LEU A 334 9.19 -0.23 -35.03
N ARG A 335 8.17 0.19 -34.30
CA ARG A 335 8.04 1.54 -33.72
C ARG A 335 7.55 1.48 -32.30
N VAL A 336 7.95 2.46 -31.49
CA VAL A 336 7.54 2.59 -30.08
C VAL A 336 7.26 4.04 -29.73
N LEU A 337 6.34 4.27 -28.81
CA LEU A 337 6.03 5.59 -28.27
C LEU A 337 6.64 5.70 -26.87
N VAL A 338 7.60 6.61 -26.68
CA VAL A 338 8.24 6.87 -25.39
C VAL A 338 8.14 8.36 -25.09
N GLY A 339 7.49 8.72 -23.97
CA GLY A 339 7.31 10.12 -23.57
C GLY A 339 6.61 10.99 -24.63
N GLY A 340 5.71 10.43 -25.42
CA GLY A 340 5.01 11.13 -26.49
C GLY A 340 5.80 11.24 -27.82
N ARG A 341 7.04 10.71 -27.86
CA ARG A 341 7.87 10.69 -29.08
C ARG A 341 7.85 9.29 -29.71
N GLU A 342 7.56 9.21 -31.00
CA GLU A 342 7.66 7.97 -31.77
C GLU A 342 9.12 7.74 -32.18
N ILE A 343 9.63 6.53 -31.90
CA ILE A 343 10.97 6.07 -32.31
C ILE A 343 10.77 4.90 -33.28
N ALA A 344 11.36 4.99 -34.45
CA ALA A 344 11.36 3.92 -35.46
C ALA A 344 12.71 3.18 -35.45
N PHE A 345 12.67 1.87 -35.65
CA PHE A 345 13.87 1.02 -35.72
C PHE A 345 13.98 0.38 -37.08
N PRO A 346 15.22 0.10 -37.57
CA PRO A 346 15.43 -0.62 -38.79
C PRO A 346 14.97 -2.06 -38.68
N ASP A 347 14.61 -2.65 -39.83
CA ASP A 347 14.35 -4.08 -39.91
C ASP A 347 15.67 -4.85 -39.86
N PHE A 348 15.73 -5.87 -39.03
CA PHE A 348 16.88 -6.75 -38.94
C PHE A 348 16.49 -8.17 -38.55
N ARG A 349 17.43 -9.08 -38.80
CA ARG A 349 17.34 -10.48 -38.38
C ARG A 349 18.66 -10.89 -37.72
N ILE A 350 18.60 -11.58 -36.60
CA ILE A 350 19.74 -12.09 -35.83
C ILE A 350 19.63 -13.62 -35.81
N GLU A 351 20.69 -14.29 -36.21
CA GLU A 351 20.75 -15.74 -36.23
C GLU A 351 21.25 -16.30 -34.89
N PRO A 352 20.94 -17.57 -34.55
CA PRO A 352 21.42 -18.21 -33.33
C PRO A 352 22.96 -18.18 -33.22
N GLY A 353 23.47 -17.75 -32.05
CA GLY A 353 24.91 -17.65 -31.80
C GLY A 353 25.58 -16.44 -32.43
N GLU A 354 24.86 -15.58 -33.17
CA GLU A 354 25.38 -14.33 -33.74
C GLU A 354 25.66 -13.29 -32.62
N LYS A 355 26.75 -12.55 -32.79
CA LYS A 355 27.13 -11.45 -31.88
C LYS A 355 26.87 -10.11 -32.58
N VAL A 356 25.89 -9.37 -32.14
CA VAL A 356 25.41 -8.14 -32.79
C VAL A 356 25.61 -6.94 -31.89
N ALA A 357 26.25 -5.89 -32.43
CA ALA A 357 26.31 -4.56 -31.82
C ALA A 357 25.10 -3.71 -32.25
N ILE A 358 24.49 -3.00 -31.31
CA ILE A 358 23.54 -1.91 -31.57
C ILE A 358 24.29 -0.61 -31.28
N THR A 359 24.51 0.21 -32.33
CA THR A 359 25.25 1.46 -32.22
C THR A 359 24.37 2.67 -32.56
N GLY A 360 24.82 3.87 -32.23
CA GLY A 360 24.13 5.11 -32.50
C GLY A 360 24.33 6.15 -31.40
N PRO A 361 23.96 7.41 -31.65
CA PRO A 361 24.13 8.49 -30.67
C PRO A 361 23.35 8.24 -29.37
N SER A 362 23.71 8.96 -28.30
CA SER A 362 22.98 8.90 -27.03
C SER A 362 21.54 9.40 -27.25
N GLY A 363 20.57 8.71 -26.65
CA GLY A 363 19.15 9.07 -26.75
C GLY A 363 18.45 8.60 -28.05
N VAL A 364 19.14 7.87 -28.97
CA VAL A 364 18.52 7.35 -30.21
C VAL A 364 17.55 6.18 -29.98
N GLY A 365 17.55 5.59 -28.78
CA GLY A 365 16.65 4.49 -28.42
C GLY A 365 17.31 3.11 -28.27
N LYS A 366 18.63 3.02 -28.07
CA LYS A 366 19.33 1.73 -27.86
C LYS A 366 18.76 0.93 -26.71
N THR A 367 18.65 1.55 -25.53
CA THR A 367 18.02 0.94 -24.33
C THR A 367 16.57 0.52 -24.60
N THR A 368 15.83 1.35 -25.34
CA THR A 368 14.44 1.07 -25.71
C THR A 368 14.34 -0.16 -26.61
N LEU A 369 15.24 -0.30 -27.58
CA LEU A 369 15.28 -1.48 -28.44
C LEU A 369 15.62 -2.75 -27.64
N ILE A 370 16.59 -2.70 -26.73
CA ILE A 370 16.89 -3.81 -25.79
C ILE A 370 15.67 -4.18 -24.97
N ALA A 371 14.94 -3.19 -24.44
CA ALA A 371 13.71 -3.43 -23.67
C ALA A 371 12.57 -4.05 -24.52
N LEU A 372 12.40 -3.60 -25.79
CA LEU A 372 11.45 -4.21 -26.72
C LEU A 372 11.80 -5.67 -27.02
N LEU A 373 13.08 -5.95 -27.31
CA LEU A 373 13.55 -7.31 -27.57
C LEU A 373 13.40 -8.21 -26.32
N ALA A 374 13.53 -7.68 -25.13
CA ALA A 374 13.27 -8.41 -23.88
C ALA A 374 11.76 -8.61 -23.56
N GLY A 375 10.87 -8.01 -24.35
CA GLY A 375 9.43 -8.01 -24.05
C GLY A 375 9.06 -7.18 -22.82
N LEU A 376 9.94 -6.24 -22.41
CA LEU A 376 9.72 -5.30 -21.30
C LEU A 376 9.00 -4.01 -21.73
N ALA A 377 8.83 -3.82 -23.03
CA ALA A 377 8.05 -2.75 -23.62
C ALA A 377 7.21 -3.32 -24.79
N ARG A 378 6.07 -2.67 -25.08
CA ARG A 378 5.21 -3.05 -26.20
C ARG A 378 5.51 -2.18 -27.41
N PRO A 379 5.64 -2.76 -28.61
CA PRO A 379 5.71 -1.96 -29.83
C PRO A 379 4.38 -1.21 -30.06
N ALA A 380 4.48 0.04 -30.54
CA ALA A 380 3.31 0.80 -30.99
C ALA A 380 2.86 0.33 -32.39
N ASN A 381 3.84 0.00 -33.24
CA ASN A 381 3.62 -0.55 -34.58
C ASN A 381 4.75 -1.54 -34.91
N GLY A 382 4.51 -2.36 -35.94
CA GLY A 382 5.45 -3.39 -36.36
C GLY A 382 5.39 -4.64 -35.47
N ARG A 383 6.39 -5.52 -35.62
CA ARG A 383 6.42 -6.80 -34.91
C ARG A 383 7.84 -7.28 -34.63
N ILE A 384 7.95 -8.07 -33.57
CA ILE A 384 9.15 -8.82 -33.21
C ILE A 384 8.80 -10.31 -33.31
N GLU A 385 9.61 -11.07 -34.00
CA GLU A 385 9.43 -12.51 -34.17
C GLU A 385 10.61 -13.24 -33.52
N ILE A 386 10.29 -14.25 -32.70
CA ILE A 386 11.27 -15.14 -32.04
C ILE A 386 11.07 -16.55 -32.59
N ALA A 387 12.07 -17.10 -33.23
CA ALA A 387 11.99 -18.41 -33.93
C ALA A 387 10.78 -18.48 -34.91
N GLY A 388 10.47 -17.37 -35.60
CA GLY A 388 9.34 -17.27 -36.52
C GLY A 388 7.97 -17.13 -35.87
N ARG A 389 7.90 -17.00 -34.55
CA ARG A 389 6.67 -16.77 -33.78
C ARG A 389 6.63 -15.32 -33.27
N LEU A 390 5.46 -14.68 -33.38
CA LEU A 390 5.26 -13.33 -32.87
C LEU A 390 5.53 -13.26 -31.36
N LEU A 391 6.32 -12.29 -30.91
CA LEU A 391 6.52 -11.99 -29.51
C LEU A 391 5.29 -11.26 -28.96
N ASP A 392 4.43 -12.01 -28.30
CA ASP A 392 3.16 -11.59 -27.72
C ASP A 392 3.02 -12.00 -26.25
N ASP A 393 1.84 -11.78 -25.66
CA ASP A 393 1.56 -12.11 -24.26
C ASP A 393 1.59 -13.64 -23.99
N ASP A 394 1.45 -14.47 -25.00
CA ASP A 394 1.43 -15.93 -24.84
C ASP A 394 2.84 -16.56 -24.82
N CYS A 395 3.84 -15.90 -25.45
CA CYS A 395 5.19 -16.43 -25.54
C CYS A 395 6.26 -15.60 -24.80
N ALA A 396 5.95 -14.38 -24.37
CA ALA A 396 6.94 -13.49 -23.77
C ALA A 396 7.52 -14.02 -22.44
N ASP A 397 6.74 -14.75 -21.64
CA ASP A 397 7.25 -15.33 -20.39
C ASP A 397 8.22 -16.49 -20.67
N ASP A 398 7.95 -17.35 -21.67
CA ASP A 398 8.84 -18.40 -22.12
C ASP A 398 10.12 -17.81 -22.73
N TRP A 399 9.97 -16.74 -23.53
CA TRP A 399 11.09 -16.00 -24.09
C TRP A 399 12.01 -15.42 -23.02
N ARG A 400 11.47 -14.74 -22.00
CA ARG A 400 12.26 -14.18 -20.89
C ARG A 400 13.00 -15.24 -20.08
N SER A 401 12.52 -16.49 -20.04
CA SER A 401 13.19 -17.56 -19.31
C SER A 401 14.55 -17.96 -19.87
N ILE A 402 14.81 -17.63 -21.14
CA ILE A 402 16.08 -17.93 -21.84
C ILE A 402 16.95 -16.70 -22.07
N ILE A 403 16.50 -15.51 -21.61
CA ILE A 403 17.26 -14.26 -21.72
C ILE A 403 18.10 -14.01 -20.47
N GLY A 404 19.36 -13.63 -20.67
CA GLY A 404 20.16 -12.92 -19.68
C GLY A 404 20.14 -11.42 -19.99
N HIS A 405 19.63 -10.61 -19.07
CA HIS A 405 19.59 -9.15 -19.24
C HIS A 405 20.65 -8.47 -18.38
N ILE A 406 21.48 -7.64 -19.02
CA ILE A 406 22.50 -6.81 -18.37
C ILE A 406 22.13 -5.36 -18.65
N GLY A 407 21.47 -4.71 -17.69
CA GLY A 407 21.03 -3.33 -17.82
C GLY A 407 22.18 -2.32 -17.61
N GLN A 408 21.97 -1.09 -18.06
CA GLN A 408 22.92 0.01 -17.92
C GLN A 408 23.26 0.29 -16.44
N HIS A 409 22.26 0.23 -15.56
CA HIS A 409 22.42 0.39 -14.12
C HIS A 409 22.23 -0.95 -13.41
N PRO A 410 23.24 -1.44 -12.65
CA PRO A 410 23.11 -2.69 -11.91
C PRO A 410 22.07 -2.54 -10.78
N HIS A 411 21.07 -3.44 -10.76
CA HIS A 411 20.11 -3.52 -9.66
C HIS A 411 20.39 -4.78 -8.83
N LEU A 412 20.82 -4.56 -7.59
CA LEU A 412 21.04 -5.60 -6.61
C LEU A 412 19.97 -5.55 -5.52
N LEU A 413 19.50 -6.72 -5.11
CA LEU A 413 18.55 -6.84 -4.00
C LEU A 413 19.29 -6.78 -2.67
N ASN A 414 18.63 -6.29 -1.64
CA ASN A 414 19.12 -6.39 -0.25
C ASN A 414 19.06 -7.85 0.23
N ALA A 415 19.89 -8.67 -0.39
CA ALA A 415 19.98 -10.11 -0.19
C ALA A 415 21.46 -10.54 -0.26
N SER A 416 21.76 -11.82 0.00
CA SER A 416 23.13 -12.33 -0.11
C SER A 416 23.64 -12.27 -1.56
N LEU A 417 24.97 -12.26 -1.73
CA LEU A 417 25.61 -12.37 -3.05
C LEU A 417 25.07 -13.58 -3.82
N GLN A 418 25.01 -14.74 -3.18
CA GLN A 418 24.43 -15.96 -3.74
C GLN A 418 22.98 -15.76 -4.21
N ALA A 419 22.12 -15.14 -3.38
CA ALA A 419 20.72 -14.89 -3.73
C ALA A 419 20.57 -13.87 -4.86
N ASN A 420 21.50 -12.93 -4.99
CA ASN A 420 21.52 -11.97 -6.10
C ASN A 420 21.90 -12.61 -7.44
N ILE A 421 22.68 -13.68 -7.44
CA ILE A 421 23.05 -14.41 -8.67
C ILE A 421 21.98 -15.43 -9.03
N ALA A 422 21.55 -16.25 -8.06
CA ALA A 422 20.59 -17.33 -8.25
C ALA A 422 19.15 -16.90 -7.97
N LEU A 423 18.70 -15.80 -8.60
CA LEU A 423 17.37 -15.22 -8.34
C LEU A 423 16.19 -16.15 -8.70
N SER A 424 16.36 -17.02 -9.69
CA SER A 424 15.33 -17.95 -10.15
C SER A 424 15.21 -19.20 -9.27
N ASP A 425 16.25 -19.52 -8.51
CA ASP A 425 16.36 -20.78 -7.79
C ASP A 425 16.09 -20.57 -6.30
N GLY A 426 15.22 -21.35 -5.71
CA GLY A 426 14.97 -21.32 -4.27
C GLY A 426 16.21 -21.73 -3.43
N ARG A 427 17.12 -22.49 -4.03
CA ARG A 427 18.43 -22.86 -3.48
C ARG A 427 19.45 -22.90 -4.60
N ALA A 428 20.50 -22.09 -4.51
CA ALA A 428 21.56 -22.04 -5.50
C ALA A 428 22.32 -23.36 -5.57
N ASP A 429 22.63 -23.81 -6.81
CA ASP A 429 23.56 -24.88 -7.06
C ASP A 429 25.00 -24.38 -6.86
N PRO A 430 25.78 -24.93 -5.90
CA PRO A 430 27.12 -24.44 -5.61
C PRO A 430 28.09 -24.52 -6.77
N SER A 431 28.03 -25.59 -7.59
CA SER A 431 28.93 -25.81 -8.72
C SER A 431 28.65 -24.82 -9.85
N ARG A 432 27.36 -24.58 -10.15
CA ARG A 432 26.91 -23.63 -11.16
C ARG A 432 27.20 -22.18 -10.72
N LEU A 433 27.04 -21.89 -9.42
CA LEU A 433 27.36 -20.58 -8.83
C LEU A 433 28.86 -20.30 -8.97
N GLN A 434 29.72 -21.23 -8.58
CA GLN A 434 31.16 -21.09 -8.71
C GLN A 434 31.60 -20.89 -10.17
N ALA A 435 31.07 -21.69 -11.10
CA ALA A 435 31.35 -21.56 -12.52
C ALA A 435 30.91 -20.16 -13.05
N SER A 436 29.76 -19.67 -12.63
CA SER A 436 29.26 -18.35 -13.05
C SER A 436 30.09 -17.19 -12.49
N LEU A 437 30.59 -17.29 -11.25
CA LEU A 437 31.49 -16.30 -10.64
C LEU A 437 32.82 -16.26 -11.38
N GLN A 438 33.40 -17.43 -11.72
CA GLN A 438 34.65 -17.54 -12.49
C GLN A 438 34.48 -16.97 -13.89
N ALA A 439 33.42 -17.36 -14.60
CA ALA A 439 33.15 -16.85 -15.95
C ALA A 439 32.95 -15.35 -15.99
N ALA A 440 32.37 -14.76 -14.95
CA ALA A 440 32.21 -13.29 -14.81
C ALA A 440 33.45 -12.60 -14.22
N ALA A 441 34.54 -13.34 -13.96
CA ALA A 441 35.79 -12.84 -13.36
C ALA A 441 35.59 -12.09 -12.02
N ILE A 442 34.71 -12.63 -11.14
CA ILE A 442 34.43 -12.08 -9.80
C ILE A 442 34.53 -13.14 -8.70
N ASP A 443 35.16 -14.27 -8.97
CA ASP A 443 35.40 -15.34 -7.99
C ASP A 443 36.16 -14.83 -6.74
N GLY A 444 37.16 -13.98 -6.91
CA GLY A 444 37.88 -13.33 -5.79
C GLY A 444 37.03 -12.39 -4.92
N LEU A 445 35.85 -11.96 -5.38
CA LEU A 445 34.97 -11.10 -4.58
C LEU A 445 34.46 -11.83 -3.34
N ALA A 446 34.16 -13.10 -3.44
CA ALA A 446 33.69 -13.90 -2.33
C ALA A 446 34.74 -14.08 -1.22
N GLU A 447 36.05 -13.97 -1.56
CA GLU A 447 37.15 -14.07 -0.59
C GLU A 447 37.35 -12.76 0.20
N ILE A 448 37.02 -11.63 -0.42
CA ILE A 448 37.17 -10.29 0.15
C ILE A 448 35.99 -9.91 1.06
N LEU A 449 34.80 -10.42 0.74
CA LEU A 449 33.57 -10.10 1.46
C LEU A 449 33.53 -10.77 2.85
N PRO A 450 33.03 -10.10 3.90
CA PRO A 450 33.09 -10.56 5.30
C PRO A 450 32.45 -11.93 5.58
N GLN A 451 31.42 -12.32 4.79
CA GLN A 451 30.72 -13.60 4.92
C GLN A 451 30.76 -14.39 3.60
N GLY A 452 31.74 -14.12 2.73
CA GLY A 452 31.86 -14.75 1.43
C GLY A 452 30.59 -14.57 0.58
N ILE A 453 30.14 -15.65 -0.06
CA ILE A 453 28.89 -15.66 -0.88
C ILE A 453 27.61 -15.38 -0.07
N GLY A 454 27.67 -15.50 1.27
CA GLY A 454 26.56 -15.18 2.19
C GLY A 454 26.44 -13.70 2.54
N THR A 455 27.42 -12.87 2.16
CA THR A 455 27.41 -11.44 2.46
C THR A 455 26.20 -10.75 1.84
N ARG A 456 25.43 -10.02 2.65
CA ARG A 456 24.30 -9.24 2.18
C ARG A 456 24.81 -7.98 1.48
N LEU A 457 24.39 -7.82 0.25
CA LEU A 457 24.61 -6.60 -0.54
C LEU A 457 23.45 -5.64 -0.25
N GLY A 458 23.75 -4.37 0.04
CA GLY A 458 22.70 -3.36 0.24
C GLY A 458 21.94 -3.06 -1.06
N GLU A 459 20.82 -2.34 -0.95
CA GLU A 459 19.93 -2.00 -2.08
C GLU A 459 20.65 -1.30 -3.26
N ASN A 460 21.75 -0.61 -2.98
CA ASN A 460 22.59 0.05 -4.01
C ASN A 460 23.95 -0.64 -4.17
N GLY A 461 24.07 -1.92 -3.83
CA GLY A 461 25.33 -2.65 -3.94
C GLY A 461 26.37 -2.18 -2.92
N SER A 462 25.97 -1.75 -1.72
CA SER A 462 26.93 -1.37 -0.67
C SER A 462 27.86 -2.54 -0.37
N GLY A 463 29.17 -2.31 -0.55
CA GLY A 463 30.22 -3.31 -0.40
C GLY A 463 30.79 -3.83 -1.70
N VAL A 464 30.25 -3.43 -2.86
CA VAL A 464 30.80 -3.76 -4.19
C VAL A 464 30.97 -2.49 -5.04
N SER A 465 32.02 -2.44 -5.85
CA SER A 465 32.24 -1.38 -6.82
C SER A 465 31.26 -1.46 -7.99
N GLY A 466 31.06 -0.37 -8.74
CA GLY A 466 30.20 -0.37 -9.92
C GLY A 466 30.59 -1.43 -10.96
N GLY A 467 31.88 -1.66 -11.14
CA GLY A 467 32.41 -2.71 -12.02
C GLY A 467 32.10 -4.13 -11.51
N GLU A 468 32.20 -4.35 -10.20
CA GLU A 468 31.82 -5.63 -9.60
C GLU A 468 30.31 -5.86 -9.69
N ALA A 469 29.48 -4.83 -9.46
CA ALA A 469 28.04 -4.92 -9.60
C ALA A 469 27.62 -5.31 -11.05
N ARG A 470 28.28 -4.75 -12.09
CA ARG A 470 28.05 -5.16 -13.49
C ARG A 470 28.43 -6.61 -13.75
N ARG A 471 29.61 -7.02 -13.25
CA ARG A 471 30.04 -8.42 -13.37
C ARG A 471 29.12 -9.38 -12.61
N LEU A 472 28.49 -8.94 -11.49
CA LEU A 472 27.44 -9.70 -10.82
C LEU A 472 26.19 -9.88 -11.69
N MET A 473 25.79 -8.85 -12.45
CA MET A 473 24.71 -9.00 -13.43
C MET A 473 25.05 -9.99 -14.52
N MET A 474 26.33 -10.01 -14.97
CA MET A 474 26.80 -11.01 -15.91
C MET A 474 26.81 -12.42 -15.31
N ALA A 475 27.30 -12.58 -14.08
CA ALA A 475 27.25 -13.87 -13.38
C ALA A 475 25.81 -14.37 -13.24
N ARG A 476 24.83 -13.49 -13.01
CA ARG A 476 23.40 -13.79 -12.99
C ARG A 476 22.92 -14.33 -14.35
N ALA A 477 23.28 -13.66 -15.45
CA ALA A 477 22.93 -14.09 -16.81
C ALA A 477 23.55 -15.46 -17.16
N ILE A 478 24.80 -15.70 -16.79
CA ILE A 478 25.48 -16.98 -16.99
C ILE A 478 24.87 -18.07 -16.09
N TYR A 479 24.60 -17.75 -14.82
CA TYR A 479 23.98 -18.71 -13.89
C TYR A 479 22.58 -19.12 -14.35
N SER A 480 21.78 -18.23 -14.93
CA SER A 480 20.46 -18.58 -15.48
C SER A 480 20.53 -19.52 -16.68
N GLY A 481 21.72 -19.71 -17.29
CA GLY A 481 21.90 -20.52 -18.51
C GLY A 481 21.30 -19.83 -19.73
N ALA A 482 21.39 -18.50 -19.76
CA ALA A 482 20.82 -17.67 -20.82
C ALA A 482 21.35 -18.09 -22.20
N ARG A 483 20.41 -18.28 -23.15
CA ARG A 483 20.74 -18.59 -24.57
C ARG A 483 20.89 -17.31 -25.39
N VAL A 484 20.25 -16.21 -24.93
CA VAL A 484 20.35 -14.88 -25.50
C VAL A 484 20.75 -13.92 -24.42
N ILE A 485 21.81 -13.16 -24.61
CA ILE A 485 22.24 -12.10 -23.69
C ILE A 485 21.93 -10.74 -24.33
N LEU A 486 21.06 -10.00 -23.69
CA LEU A 486 20.74 -8.62 -24.04
C LEU A 486 21.49 -7.71 -23.08
N ALA A 487 22.46 -6.95 -23.57
CA ALA A 487 23.29 -6.07 -22.74
C ALA A 487 23.17 -4.61 -23.19
N ASP A 488 23.05 -3.72 -22.23
CA ASP A 488 23.02 -2.28 -22.46
C ASP A 488 24.21 -1.61 -21.79
N GLU A 489 25.17 -1.12 -22.61
CA GLU A 489 26.40 -0.45 -22.21
C GLU A 489 27.21 -1.25 -21.15
N PRO A 490 27.53 -2.54 -21.37
CA PRO A 490 28.10 -3.39 -20.34
C PRO A 490 29.51 -2.99 -19.91
N THR A 491 30.23 -2.19 -20.71
CA THR A 491 31.59 -1.69 -20.43
C THR A 491 31.65 -0.21 -20.03
N ALA A 492 30.50 0.50 -19.95
CA ALA A 492 30.50 1.91 -19.62
C ALA A 492 30.99 2.15 -18.18
N ASP A 493 31.70 3.25 -17.96
CA ASP A 493 32.28 3.68 -16.66
C ASP A 493 33.25 2.65 -16.02
N LEU A 494 33.78 1.69 -16.79
CA LEU A 494 34.78 0.74 -16.35
C LEU A 494 36.18 1.17 -16.76
N ASP A 495 37.17 0.90 -15.90
CA ASP A 495 38.57 0.97 -16.29
C ASP A 495 38.89 -0.06 -17.40
N ALA A 496 40.01 0.17 -18.11
CA ALA A 496 40.35 -0.64 -19.27
C ALA A 496 40.48 -2.15 -18.97
N ASP A 497 41.08 -2.48 -17.81
CA ASP A 497 41.31 -3.87 -17.42
C ASP A 497 39.98 -4.59 -17.05
N THR A 498 39.12 -3.88 -16.34
CA THR A 498 37.78 -4.39 -15.99
C THR A 498 36.89 -4.53 -17.23
N ALA A 499 36.94 -3.56 -18.16
CA ALA A 499 36.22 -3.64 -19.43
C ALA A 499 36.67 -4.85 -20.27
N GLU A 500 37.98 -5.13 -20.36
CA GLU A 500 38.49 -6.30 -21.10
C GLU A 500 38.06 -7.60 -20.45
N ARG A 501 37.98 -7.70 -19.14
CA ARG A 501 37.42 -8.86 -18.43
C ARG A 501 35.95 -9.08 -18.76
N VAL A 502 35.15 -8.01 -18.82
CA VAL A 502 33.73 -8.08 -19.21
C VAL A 502 33.60 -8.56 -20.67
N ILE A 503 34.42 -7.99 -21.58
CA ILE A 503 34.43 -8.40 -22.99
C ILE A 503 34.81 -9.89 -23.12
N THR A 504 35.83 -10.32 -22.39
CA THR A 504 36.27 -11.75 -22.40
C THR A 504 35.16 -12.67 -21.89
N ALA A 505 34.42 -12.28 -20.85
CA ALA A 505 33.34 -13.09 -20.33
C ALA A 505 32.14 -13.16 -21.30
N LEU A 506 31.82 -12.08 -22.02
CA LEU A 506 30.81 -12.08 -23.09
C LEU A 506 31.26 -13.01 -24.25
N ASP A 507 32.52 -12.94 -24.67
CA ASP A 507 33.07 -13.83 -25.68
C ASP A 507 33.02 -15.33 -25.26
N GLN A 508 33.27 -15.63 -23.98
CA GLN A 508 33.13 -16.98 -23.45
C GLN A 508 31.68 -17.48 -23.50
N ALA A 509 30.71 -16.63 -23.12
CA ALA A 509 29.30 -16.97 -23.22
C ALA A 509 28.88 -17.24 -24.68
N ALA A 510 29.37 -16.44 -25.63
CA ALA A 510 29.13 -16.65 -27.05
C ALA A 510 29.74 -17.96 -27.58
N ARG A 511 30.97 -18.31 -27.14
CA ARG A 511 31.58 -19.62 -27.48
C ARG A 511 30.79 -20.79 -26.92
N GLY A 512 30.04 -20.59 -25.82
CA GLY A 512 29.06 -21.55 -25.30
C GLY A 512 27.78 -21.65 -26.13
N GLY A 513 27.67 -20.88 -27.22
CA GLY A 513 26.53 -20.86 -28.14
C GLY A 513 25.56 -19.73 -27.91
N ALA A 514 25.74 -18.86 -26.91
CA ALA A 514 24.80 -17.76 -26.63
C ALA A 514 24.81 -16.71 -27.77
N THR A 515 23.62 -16.27 -28.16
CA THR A 515 23.42 -15.11 -29.04
C THR A 515 23.64 -13.83 -28.21
N LEU A 516 24.47 -12.89 -28.69
CA LEU A 516 24.72 -11.63 -28.01
C LEU A 516 24.10 -10.48 -28.79
N VAL A 517 23.30 -9.65 -28.10
CA VAL A 517 22.76 -8.39 -28.62
C VAL A 517 23.17 -7.28 -27.66
N ILE A 518 24.11 -6.47 -28.06
CA ILE A 518 24.79 -5.53 -27.16
C ILE A 518 24.65 -4.11 -27.70
N ALA A 519 23.94 -3.26 -26.97
CA ALA A 519 23.95 -1.84 -27.19
C ALA A 519 25.24 -1.24 -26.59
N THR A 520 26.08 -0.62 -27.43
CA THR A 520 27.34 -0.02 -26.97
C THR A 520 27.89 1.04 -27.89
N HIS A 521 28.72 1.90 -27.33
CA HIS A 521 29.55 2.86 -28.07
C HIS A 521 31.06 2.57 -27.89
N ASP A 522 31.42 1.49 -27.16
CA ASP A 522 32.83 1.09 -26.95
C ASP A 522 33.40 0.41 -28.20
N PRO A 523 34.36 1.03 -28.90
CA PRO A 523 34.91 0.47 -30.13
C PRO A 523 35.66 -0.86 -29.91
N ARG A 524 36.18 -1.12 -28.71
CA ARG A 524 36.87 -2.37 -28.37
C ARG A 524 35.86 -3.53 -28.34
N LEU A 525 34.68 -3.29 -27.81
CA LEU A 525 33.59 -4.27 -27.75
C LEU A 525 33.02 -4.48 -29.16
N VAL A 526 32.74 -3.40 -29.91
CA VAL A 526 32.22 -3.47 -31.28
C VAL A 526 33.15 -4.30 -32.18
N ALA A 527 34.48 -4.16 -32.04
CA ALA A 527 35.47 -4.92 -32.83
C ALA A 527 35.46 -6.44 -32.56
N ARG A 528 34.85 -6.91 -31.46
CA ARG A 528 34.71 -8.35 -31.10
C ARG A 528 33.38 -8.94 -31.53
N LEU A 529 32.46 -8.14 -32.07
CA LEU A 529 31.14 -8.57 -32.50
C LEU A 529 31.13 -8.80 -34.03
N ASP A 530 30.24 -9.67 -34.49
CA ASP A 530 30.20 -10.13 -35.86
C ASP A 530 29.58 -9.11 -36.82
N ARG A 531 28.62 -8.30 -36.31
CA ARG A 531 27.87 -7.33 -37.10
C ARG A 531 27.38 -6.13 -36.26
N THR A 532 27.19 -5.02 -36.90
CA THR A 532 26.65 -3.80 -36.29
C THR A 532 25.32 -3.40 -36.91
N ILE A 533 24.34 -3.07 -36.09
CA ILE A 533 23.08 -2.42 -36.44
C ILE A 533 23.18 -0.96 -35.99
N ASP A 534 23.27 -0.03 -36.94
CA ASP A 534 23.34 1.39 -36.63
C ASP A 534 21.95 2.03 -36.61
N LEU A 535 21.59 2.61 -35.47
CA LEU A 535 20.33 3.35 -35.27
C LEU A 535 20.42 4.81 -35.68
N GLY A 536 21.62 5.34 -36.01
CA GLY A 536 21.83 6.73 -36.40
C GLY A 536 21.41 7.07 -37.84
N GLY A 537 21.18 6.07 -38.69
CA GLY A 537 20.86 6.25 -40.11
C GLY A 537 19.38 6.36 -40.47
N SER A 538 18.46 6.24 -39.52
CA SER A 538 17.01 6.33 -39.73
C SER A 538 16.44 7.66 -39.19
N GLN A 539 16.71 8.76 -39.91
CA GLN A 539 15.93 10.02 -39.79
C GLN A 539 14.84 10.06 -40.85
#